data_3767c8e05aaa79e9019ac304753b7251
#
_entry.id   3767c8e05aaa79e9019ac304753b7251
#
_cell.length_a   1.000
_cell.length_b   1.000
_cell.length_c   1.000
_cell.angle_alpha   90.00
_cell.angle_beta   90.00
_cell.angle_gamma   90.00
#
_symmetry.space_group_name_H-M   'P 1'
#
loop_
_entity.id
_entity.type
_entity.pdbx_description
1 polymer ?
#
loop_
_entity_poly.entity_id
_entity_poly.type
_entity_poly.pdbx_seq_one_letter_code
_entity_poly.pdbx_strand_id
1 'polypeptide(L)'
;MFDLQLLNKVNEVEKQTGQSLPSLLSKVPLGNVLAAFKELQVADLVEMVSSVSISKLTHGLTIITPDEISQISPEKLKIVLKHGNMLTVERLQSKFGSRSIILAINKLSENELRSLLAEDNFDVMSDVIENLAFASSRGI
;
A
#
# COMPACT_ATOMS: atom_id res chain seq x y z
N MET A 1 8.24 -22.29 3.94
CA MET A 1 9.68 -22.38 3.64
C MET A 1 10.24 -20.98 3.43
N PHE A 2 11.34 -20.69 4.08
CA PHE A 2 12.00 -19.39 3.94
C PHE A 2 12.70 -19.29 2.59
N ASP A 3 12.34 -18.26 1.85
CA ASP A 3 13.06 -17.87 0.65
C ASP A 3 14.33 -17.11 1.08
N LEU A 4 15.47 -17.58 0.65
CA LEU A 4 16.74 -16.95 0.99
C LEU A 4 16.83 -15.52 0.48
N GLN A 5 16.22 -15.25 -0.68
CA GLN A 5 16.17 -13.89 -1.23
C GLN A 5 15.35 -12.97 -0.33
N LEU A 6 14.26 -13.46 0.23
CA LEU A 6 13.42 -12.71 1.16
C LEU A 6 14.21 -12.34 2.41
N LEU A 7 14.94 -13.31 2.98
CA LEU A 7 15.76 -13.08 4.15
C LEU A 7 16.85 -12.04 3.87
N ASN A 8 17.47 -12.12 2.71
CA ASN A 8 18.49 -11.15 2.30
C ASN A 8 17.92 -9.75 2.16
N LYS A 9 16.69 -9.62 1.63
CA LYS A 9 15.99 -8.33 1.55
C LYS A 9 15.75 -7.74 2.94
N VAL A 10 15.25 -8.55 3.86
CA VAL A 10 14.99 -8.12 5.24
C VAL A 10 16.28 -7.61 5.87
N ASN A 11 17.35 -8.38 5.77
CA ASN A 11 18.65 -8.03 6.33
C ASN A 11 19.18 -6.72 5.74
N GLU A 12 19.04 -6.54 4.43
CA GLU A 12 19.53 -5.33 3.76
C GLU A 12 18.74 -4.10 4.18
N VAL A 13 17.42 -4.22 4.31
CA VAL A 13 16.58 -3.11 4.80
C VAL A 13 16.94 -2.74 6.22
N GLU A 14 17.13 -3.72 7.10
CA GLU A 14 17.57 -3.48 8.49
C GLU A 14 18.91 -2.77 8.53
N LYS A 15 19.86 -3.22 7.71
CA LYS A 15 21.19 -2.66 7.64
C LYS A 15 21.16 -1.20 7.20
N GLN A 16 20.37 -0.86 6.19
CA GLN A 16 20.30 0.49 5.65
C GLN A 16 19.50 1.45 6.51
N THR A 17 18.50 0.96 7.24
CA THR A 17 17.62 1.81 8.05
C THR A 17 18.01 1.87 9.51
N GLY A 18 18.77 0.90 10.00
CA GLY A 18 19.07 0.76 11.42
C GLY A 18 17.86 0.31 12.24
N GLN A 19 16.77 -0.09 11.59
CA GLN A 19 15.52 -0.49 12.25
C GLN A 19 15.45 -2.01 12.34
N SER A 20 14.90 -2.52 13.45
CA SER A 20 14.66 -3.94 13.63
C SER A 20 13.29 -4.30 13.03
N LEU A 21 13.30 -5.00 11.90
CA LEU A 21 12.07 -5.38 11.21
C LEU A 21 11.24 -6.44 11.95
N PRO A 22 11.82 -7.41 12.67
CA PRO A 22 10.98 -8.38 13.39
C PRO A 22 9.96 -7.75 14.32
N SER A 23 10.31 -6.66 15.00
CA SER A 23 9.38 -5.94 15.89
C SER A 23 8.21 -5.33 15.12
N LEU A 24 8.47 -4.80 13.94
CA LEU A 24 7.45 -4.24 13.07
C LEU A 24 6.58 -5.32 12.45
N LEU A 25 7.23 -6.36 11.92
CA LEU A 25 6.56 -7.41 11.16
C LEU A 25 5.74 -8.37 12.02
N SER A 26 6.02 -8.44 13.32
CA SER A 26 5.27 -9.33 14.22
C SER A 26 3.80 -8.95 14.33
N LYS A 27 3.44 -7.70 14.02
CA LYS A 27 2.07 -7.21 14.10
C LYS A 27 1.35 -7.22 12.76
N VAL A 28 2.03 -7.61 11.69
CA VAL A 28 1.47 -7.63 10.33
C VAL A 28 1.19 -9.08 9.93
N PRO A 29 0.05 -9.36 9.28
CA PRO A 29 -0.21 -10.73 8.80
C PRO A 29 0.91 -11.21 7.88
N LEU A 30 1.31 -12.47 8.05
CA LEU A 30 2.44 -13.05 7.32
C LEU A 30 2.26 -12.96 5.81
N GLY A 31 1.05 -13.20 5.31
CA GLY A 31 0.77 -13.12 3.88
C GLY A 31 1.03 -11.73 3.31
N ASN A 32 0.73 -10.69 4.08
CA ASN A 32 0.97 -9.31 3.68
C ASN A 32 2.46 -9.00 3.66
N VAL A 33 3.19 -9.48 4.66
CA VAL A 33 4.64 -9.32 4.74
C VAL A 33 5.32 -9.97 3.53
N LEU A 34 4.95 -11.22 3.25
CA LEU A 34 5.54 -11.95 2.13
C LEU A 34 5.25 -11.27 0.79
N ALA A 35 4.01 -10.78 0.59
CA ALA A 35 3.65 -10.07 -0.62
C ALA A 35 4.45 -8.77 -0.78
N ALA A 36 4.57 -8.00 0.30
CA ALA A 36 5.31 -6.74 0.27
C ALA A 36 6.79 -6.97 -0.07
N PHE A 37 7.43 -7.93 0.57
CA PHE A 37 8.85 -8.20 0.34
C PHE A 37 9.11 -8.86 -1.02
N LYS A 38 8.10 -9.50 -1.59
CA LYS A 38 8.21 -10.09 -2.93
C LYS A 38 8.10 -9.02 -4.02
N GLU A 39 7.13 -8.12 -3.89
CA GLU A 39 6.81 -7.14 -4.94
C GLU A 39 7.62 -5.85 -4.86
N LEU A 40 8.03 -5.46 -3.66
CA LEU A 40 8.79 -4.22 -3.46
C LEU A 40 10.28 -4.49 -3.45
N GLN A 41 11.04 -3.57 -4.02
CA GLN A 41 12.51 -3.67 -4.00
C GLN A 41 13.07 -3.13 -2.69
N VAL A 42 14.32 -3.46 -2.40
CA VAL A 42 14.99 -2.98 -1.19
C VAL A 42 14.91 -1.46 -1.06
N ALA A 43 15.14 -0.73 -2.16
CA ALA A 43 15.08 0.73 -2.16
C ALA A 43 13.71 1.24 -1.75
N ASP A 44 12.64 0.59 -2.21
CA ASP A 44 11.26 0.97 -1.86
C ASP A 44 10.99 0.73 -0.37
N LEU A 45 11.44 -0.40 0.14
CA LEU A 45 11.26 -0.76 1.54
C LEU A 45 12.04 0.18 2.46
N VAL A 46 13.27 0.51 2.09
CA VAL A 46 14.11 1.47 2.84
C VAL A 46 13.43 2.84 2.87
N GLU A 47 12.92 3.30 1.74
CA GLU A 47 12.23 4.59 1.66
C GLU A 47 11.02 4.62 2.58
N MET A 48 10.20 3.58 2.57
CA MET A 48 9.00 3.52 3.41
C MET A 48 9.34 3.45 4.89
N VAL A 49 10.28 2.60 5.27
CA VAL A 49 10.69 2.45 6.67
C VAL A 49 11.29 3.75 7.20
N SER A 50 12.00 4.49 6.35
CA SER A 50 12.65 5.74 6.74
C SER A 50 11.71 6.94 6.77
N SER A 51 10.65 6.93 5.93
CA SER A 51 9.80 8.11 5.71
C SER A 51 8.45 8.03 6.39
N VAL A 52 7.99 6.84 6.75
CA VAL A 52 6.66 6.62 7.32
C VAL A 52 6.82 6.21 8.79
N SER A 53 5.98 6.75 9.68
CA SER A 53 6.02 6.34 11.08
C SER A 53 5.75 4.84 11.19
N ILE A 54 6.36 4.20 12.19
CA ILE A 54 6.20 2.76 12.41
C ILE A 54 4.73 2.41 12.60
N SER A 55 4.01 3.23 13.35
CA SER A 55 2.58 3.03 13.61
C SER A 55 1.76 3.05 12.31
N LYS A 56 2.00 4.04 11.47
CA LYS A 56 1.29 4.19 10.19
C LYS A 56 1.67 3.06 9.23
N LEU A 57 2.94 2.70 9.16
CA LEU A 57 3.42 1.64 8.28
C LEU A 57 2.82 0.28 8.69
N THR A 58 2.80 0.00 10.00
CA THR A 58 2.20 -1.23 10.52
C THR A 58 0.71 -1.29 10.20
N HIS A 59 -0.01 -0.18 10.41
CA HIS A 59 -1.43 -0.10 10.09
C HIS A 59 -1.67 -0.32 8.60
N GLY A 60 -0.91 0.38 7.76
CA GLY A 60 -1.03 0.26 6.31
C GLY A 60 -0.77 -1.14 5.80
N LEU A 61 0.31 -1.76 6.27
CA LEU A 61 0.66 -3.12 5.86
C LEU A 61 -0.34 -4.15 6.38
N THR A 62 -1.06 -3.84 7.47
CA THR A 62 -2.07 -4.73 8.01
C THR A 62 -3.36 -4.70 7.20
N ILE A 63 -3.78 -3.52 6.74
CA ILE A 63 -5.05 -3.37 6.02
C ILE A 63 -4.93 -3.62 4.52
N ILE A 64 -3.74 -3.45 3.94
CA ILE A 64 -3.54 -3.71 2.51
C ILE A 64 -3.54 -5.21 2.26
N THR A 65 -4.36 -5.66 1.30
CA THR A 65 -4.43 -7.09 0.97
C THR A 65 -3.24 -7.51 0.09
N PRO A 66 -2.88 -8.81 0.07
CA PRO A 66 -1.85 -9.29 -0.86
C PRO A 66 -2.18 -8.99 -2.32
N ASP A 67 -3.45 -9.02 -2.71
CA ASP A 67 -3.87 -8.68 -4.08
C ASP A 67 -3.57 -7.23 -4.41
N GLU A 68 -3.83 -6.32 -3.48
CA GLU A 68 -3.52 -4.90 -3.67
C GLU A 68 -2.01 -4.70 -3.80
N ILE A 69 -1.23 -5.38 -2.98
CA ILE A 69 0.23 -5.29 -3.04
C ILE A 69 0.76 -5.77 -4.40
N SER A 70 0.22 -6.87 -4.92
CA SER A 70 0.70 -7.47 -6.16
C SER A 70 0.20 -6.78 -7.42
N GLN A 71 -0.95 -6.09 -7.36
CA GLN A 71 -1.59 -5.51 -8.54
C GLN A 71 -1.47 -3.99 -8.64
N ILE A 72 -1.06 -3.33 -7.58
CA ILE A 72 -0.78 -1.88 -7.59
C ILE A 72 0.72 -1.71 -7.81
N SER A 73 1.11 -0.73 -8.65
CA SER A 73 2.52 -0.49 -8.89
C SER A 73 3.23 -0.08 -7.59
N PRO A 74 4.50 -0.46 -7.41
CA PRO A 74 5.25 -0.10 -6.20
C PRO A 74 5.28 1.41 -5.94
N GLU A 75 5.37 2.22 -6.99
CA GLU A 75 5.39 3.68 -6.86
C GLU A 75 4.08 4.21 -6.28
N LYS A 76 2.94 3.72 -6.77
CA LYS A 76 1.63 4.14 -6.27
C LYS A 76 1.37 3.59 -4.88
N LEU A 77 1.83 2.38 -4.59
CA LEU A 77 1.70 1.79 -3.26
C LEU A 77 2.46 2.62 -2.23
N LYS A 78 3.67 3.08 -2.57
CA LYS A 78 4.43 3.97 -1.70
C LYS A 78 3.69 5.28 -1.46
N ILE A 79 3.08 5.85 -2.50
CA ILE A 79 2.30 7.09 -2.38
C ILE A 79 1.15 6.91 -1.38
N VAL A 80 0.42 5.82 -1.48
CA VAL A 80 -0.69 5.53 -0.56
C VAL A 80 -0.18 5.41 0.87
N LEU A 81 0.90 4.68 1.09
CA LEU A 81 1.44 4.48 2.44
C LEU A 81 2.05 5.74 3.03
N LYS A 82 2.65 6.60 2.20
CA LYS A 82 3.28 7.82 2.67
C LYS A 82 2.28 8.97 2.90
N HIS A 83 1.32 9.12 2.01
CA HIS A 83 0.42 10.27 1.99
C HIS A 83 -1.01 9.96 2.38
N GLY A 84 -1.42 8.70 2.35
CA GLY A 84 -2.79 8.32 2.67
C GLY A 84 -3.08 8.35 4.17
N ASN A 85 -4.32 8.67 4.51
CA ASN A 85 -4.85 8.48 5.84
C ASN A 85 -5.37 7.05 5.92
N MET A 86 -4.74 6.22 6.75
CA MET A 86 -5.07 4.79 6.80
C MET A 86 -6.49 4.51 7.24
N LEU A 87 -7.07 5.36 8.09
CA LEU A 87 -8.48 5.21 8.49
C LEU A 87 -9.41 5.45 7.29
N THR A 88 -9.11 6.44 6.47
CA THR A 88 -9.87 6.72 5.25
C THR A 88 -9.73 5.57 4.25
N VAL A 89 -8.52 5.07 4.06
CA VAL A 89 -8.26 3.92 3.17
C VAL A 89 -9.07 2.71 3.62
N GLU A 90 -9.08 2.43 4.92
CA GLU A 90 -9.82 1.33 5.51
C GLU A 90 -11.32 1.45 5.24
N ARG A 91 -11.87 2.67 5.39
CA ARG A 91 -13.28 2.94 5.11
C ARG A 91 -13.61 2.73 3.63
N LEU A 92 -12.72 3.15 2.74
CA LEU A 92 -12.90 2.96 1.31
C LEU A 92 -12.86 1.48 0.93
N GLN A 93 -11.97 0.71 1.52
CA GLN A 93 -11.90 -0.74 1.31
C GLN A 93 -13.19 -1.42 1.77
N SER A 94 -13.72 -1.00 2.91
CA SER A 94 -14.97 -1.56 3.44
C SER A 94 -16.15 -1.24 2.54
N LYS A 95 -16.15 -0.07 1.91
CA LYS A 95 -17.24 0.35 1.04
C LYS A 95 -17.18 -0.28 -0.34
N PHE A 96 -16.00 -0.37 -0.94
CA PHE A 96 -15.84 -0.76 -2.35
C PHE A 96 -15.20 -2.13 -2.56
N GLY A 97 -14.40 -2.61 -1.61
CA GLY A 97 -13.62 -3.83 -1.76
C GLY A 97 -12.29 -3.58 -2.48
N SER A 98 -11.37 -4.53 -2.33
CA SER A 98 -10.00 -4.40 -2.84
C SER A 98 -9.94 -4.24 -4.36
N ARG A 99 -10.77 -4.97 -5.10
CA ARG A 99 -10.74 -4.95 -6.56
C ARG A 99 -11.02 -3.55 -7.11
N SER A 100 -12.03 -2.88 -6.57
CA SER A 100 -12.39 -1.53 -7.01
C SER A 100 -11.29 -0.53 -6.67
N ILE A 101 -10.70 -0.68 -5.49
CA ILE A 101 -9.57 0.15 -5.06
C ILE A 101 -8.38 -0.02 -6.02
N ILE A 102 -8.04 -1.26 -6.36
CA ILE A 102 -6.96 -1.56 -7.30
C ILE A 102 -7.21 -0.91 -8.66
N LEU A 103 -8.41 -1.07 -9.19
CA LEU A 103 -8.77 -0.48 -10.49
C LEU A 103 -8.65 1.05 -10.48
N ALA A 104 -9.16 1.67 -9.43
CA ALA A 104 -9.11 3.13 -9.31
C ALA A 104 -7.68 3.65 -9.21
N ILE A 105 -6.88 3.06 -8.34
CA ILE A 105 -5.50 3.48 -8.14
C ILE A 105 -4.69 3.31 -9.43
N ASN A 106 -4.90 2.19 -10.14
CA ASN A 106 -4.15 1.94 -11.38
C ASN A 106 -4.52 2.92 -12.50
N LYS A 107 -5.72 3.48 -12.47
CA LYS A 107 -6.16 4.47 -13.47
C LYS A 107 -5.73 5.90 -13.14
N LEU A 108 -5.43 6.18 -11.89
CA LEU A 108 -4.97 7.51 -11.47
C LEU A 108 -3.48 7.66 -11.78
N SER A 109 -3.08 8.86 -12.19
CA SER A 109 -1.66 9.18 -12.27
C SER A 109 -1.11 9.36 -10.86
N GLU A 110 0.21 9.33 -10.71
CA GLU A 110 0.85 9.52 -9.41
C GLU A 110 0.49 10.88 -8.81
N ASN A 111 0.46 11.94 -9.64
CA ASN A 111 0.11 13.27 -9.17
C ASN A 111 -1.35 13.39 -8.76
N GLU A 112 -2.25 12.78 -9.53
CA GLU A 112 -3.67 12.73 -9.18
C GLU A 112 -3.88 11.98 -7.86
N LEU A 113 -3.17 10.88 -7.68
CA LEU A 113 -3.25 10.09 -6.46
C LEU A 113 -2.74 10.88 -5.25
N ARG A 114 -1.59 11.56 -5.38
CA ARG A 114 -1.07 12.41 -4.31
C ARG A 114 -2.05 13.51 -3.91
N SER A 115 -2.62 14.18 -4.91
CA SER A 115 -3.58 15.27 -4.67
C SER A 115 -4.83 14.77 -3.96
N LEU A 116 -5.34 13.63 -4.38
CA LEU A 116 -6.54 13.02 -3.81
C LEU A 116 -6.30 12.63 -2.34
N LEU A 117 -5.15 12.04 -2.06
CA LEU A 117 -4.80 11.62 -0.70
C LEU A 117 -4.52 12.82 0.21
N ALA A 118 -3.90 13.89 -0.33
CA ALA A 118 -3.63 15.10 0.43
C ALA A 118 -4.92 15.81 0.83
N GLU A 119 -5.93 15.78 -0.01
CA GLU A 119 -7.24 16.36 0.27
C GLU A 119 -7.96 15.61 1.39
N ASP A 120 -7.76 14.30 1.46
CA ASP A 120 -8.31 13.41 2.49
C ASP A 120 -9.81 13.58 2.70
N ASN A 121 -10.56 13.65 1.61
CA ASN A 121 -12.01 13.79 1.63
C ASN A 121 -12.65 12.49 1.19
N PHE A 122 -13.28 11.79 2.14
CA PHE A 122 -13.87 10.48 1.89
C PHE A 122 -14.93 10.53 0.77
N ASP A 123 -15.78 11.55 0.76
CA ASP A 123 -16.84 11.65 -0.25
C ASP A 123 -16.28 11.88 -1.66
N VAL A 124 -15.27 12.73 -1.78
CA VAL A 124 -14.59 12.97 -3.06
C VAL A 124 -13.89 11.70 -3.53
N MET A 125 -13.17 11.02 -2.63
CA MET A 125 -12.51 9.75 -2.94
C MET A 125 -13.49 8.68 -3.37
N SER A 126 -14.65 8.61 -2.70
CA SER A 126 -15.71 7.66 -3.05
C SER A 126 -16.22 7.92 -4.46
N ASP A 127 -16.46 9.18 -4.82
CA ASP A 127 -16.93 9.55 -6.16
C ASP A 127 -15.89 9.18 -7.21
N VAL A 128 -14.62 9.42 -6.95
CA VAL A 128 -13.53 9.08 -7.87
C VAL A 128 -13.46 7.57 -8.09
N ILE A 129 -13.51 6.79 -7.02
CA ILE A 129 -13.47 5.33 -7.13
C ILE A 129 -14.68 4.82 -7.90
N GLU A 130 -15.86 5.35 -7.60
CA GLU A 130 -17.08 4.95 -8.27
C GLU A 130 -16.99 5.22 -9.77
N ASN A 131 -16.51 6.38 -10.17
CA ASN A 131 -16.36 6.74 -11.57
C ASN A 131 -15.30 5.90 -12.29
N LEU A 132 -14.16 5.67 -11.65
CA LEU A 132 -13.05 4.95 -12.28
C LEU A 132 -13.27 3.44 -12.31
N ALA A 133 -13.83 2.87 -11.24
CA ALA A 133 -14.00 1.43 -11.13
C ALA A 133 -15.25 0.94 -11.84
N PHE A 134 -16.35 1.70 -11.75
CA PHE A 134 -17.64 1.24 -12.26
C PHE A 134 -18.01 1.78 -13.64
N ALA A 135 -17.40 2.85 -14.09
CA ALA A 135 -17.64 3.37 -15.44
C ALA A 135 -17.29 2.33 -16.50
N SER A 136 -16.24 1.56 -16.28
CA SER A 136 -15.80 0.51 -17.20
C SER A 136 -16.80 -0.65 -17.29
N SER A 137 -17.50 -0.95 -16.18
CA SER A 137 -18.44 -2.06 -16.14
C SER A 137 -19.80 -1.73 -16.76
N ARG A 138 -20.04 -0.45 -17.08
CA ARG A 138 -21.28 -0.02 -17.73
C ARG A 138 -21.25 -0.18 -19.23
N GLY A 139 -20.20 -0.80 -19.78
CA GLY A 139 -20.12 -1.13 -21.20
C GLY A 139 -19.96 0.07 -22.12
N ILE A 140 -19.43 1.12 -21.62
CA ILE A 140 -19.24 2.34 -22.39
C ILE A 140 -17.87 2.34 -23.04
#